data_d11a7182760a261b9ca9ccd35362edd2
#
_entry.id   d11a7182760a261b9ca9ccd35362edd2
#
_cell.length_a   1.000
_cell.length_b   1.000
_cell.length_c   1.000
_cell.angle_alpha   90.00
_cell.angle_beta   90.00
_cell.angle_gamma   90.00
#
_symmetry.space_group_name_H-M   'P 1'
#
loop_
_entity.id
_entity.type
_entity.pdbx_description
1 polymer ?
#
loop_
_entity_poly.entity_id
_entity_poly.type
_entity_poly.pdbx_seq_one_letter_code
_entity_poly.pdbx_strand_id
1 'polypeptide(L)'
;PNTAKLEFNVAPVDELDAINLGLPISFIKIDVEGHEPEALRGAERVIRANHPVVAIEVLPSDVANGTSEAIEILKSFGYNNFYNMQEKGWLGRLPRRPKKLIRLLLTLFTGTRPPKADVLVRVEQLEKRSYPMLICTNGLNLDS
;
A
#
# COMPACT_ATOMS: atom_id res chain seq x y z
N PRO A 1 28.60 -10.76 22.93
CA PRO A 1 27.24 -10.93 22.42
C PRO A 1 27.36 -11.43 20.99
N ASN A 2 26.92 -12.69 20.75
CA ASN A 2 26.88 -13.28 19.44
C ASN A 2 25.76 -12.56 18.64
N THR A 3 26.11 -11.64 17.77
CA THR A 3 25.20 -11.16 16.73
C THR A 3 25.13 -12.25 15.66
N ALA A 4 24.06 -13.04 15.69
CA ALA A 4 23.78 -13.98 14.63
C ALA A 4 23.59 -13.16 13.33
N LYS A 5 24.47 -13.38 12.36
CA LYS A 5 24.36 -12.79 11.05
C LYS A 5 23.24 -13.54 10.34
N LEU A 6 22.08 -12.88 10.17
CA LEU A 6 20.99 -13.42 9.38
C LEU A 6 21.35 -13.24 7.92
N GLU A 7 21.47 -14.33 7.18
CA GLU A 7 21.59 -14.32 5.72
C GLU A 7 20.20 -14.45 5.13
N PHE A 8 19.84 -13.49 4.28
CA PHE A 8 18.58 -13.51 3.52
C PHE A 8 18.90 -13.84 2.07
N ASN A 9 18.19 -14.81 1.52
CA ASN A 9 18.19 -15.02 0.08
C ASN A 9 17.18 -14.04 -0.54
N VAL A 10 17.66 -13.20 -1.44
CA VAL A 10 16.84 -12.27 -2.22
C VAL A 10 16.73 -12.83 -3.63
N ALA A 11 15.50 -13.01 -4.09
CA ALA A 11 15.22 -13.40 -5.47
C ALA A 11 14.31 -12.37 -6.13
N PRO A 12 14.50 -12.03 -7.42
CA PRO A 12 13.54 -11.26 -8.18
C PRO A 12 12.16 -11.93 -8.14
N VAL A 13 11.10 -11.13 -8.03
CA VAL A 13 9.72 -11.65 -7.99
C VAL A 13 9.40 -12.44 -9.27
N ASP A 14 9.97 -12.06 -10.40
CA ASP A 14 9.80 -12.77 -11.67
C ASP A 14 10.41 -14.18 -11.68
N GLU A 15 11.33 -14.48 -10.77
CA GLU A 15 11.83 -15.85 -10.56
C GLU A 15 10.83 -16.71 -9.77
N LEU A 16 9.86 -16.11 -9.10
CA LEU A 16 8.77 -16.83 -8.41
C LEU A 16 7.86 -17.58 -9.38
N ASP A 17 7.91 -17.33 -10.67
CA ASP A 17 7.27 -18.19 -11.67
C ASP A 17 7.78 -19.64 -11.61
N ALA A 18 8.99 -19.87 -11.11
CA ALA A 18 9.51 -21.22 -10.83
C ALA A 18 8.80 -21.89 -9.64
N ILE A 19 8.14 -21.09 -8.78
CA ILE A 19 7.27 -21.54 -7.68
C ILE A 19 5.81 -21.57 -8.19
N ASN A 20 5.60 -21.73 -9.48
CA ASN A 20 4.29 -21.66 -10.11
C ASN A 20 3.32 -22.65 -9.46
N LEU A 21 2.45 -22.14 -8.58
CA LEU A 21 1.37 -22.88 -7.95
C LEU A 21 0.23 -23.15 -8.95
N GLY A 22 0.39 -22.79 -10.22
CA GLY A 22 -0.65 -22.91 -11.25
C GLY A 22 -1.86 -22.02 -11.03
N LEU A 23 -1.77 -21.06 -10.10
CA LEU A 23 -2.86 -20.15 -9.76
C LEU A 23 -2.49 -18.71 -10.16
N PRO A 24 -3.47 -17.94 -10.66
CA PRO A 24 -3.23 -16.52 -10.97
C PRO A 24 -2.97 -15.72 -9.68
N ILE A 25 -2.04 -14.78 -9.75
CA ILE A 25 -1.77 -13.84 -8.67
C ILE A 25 -2.81 -12.73 -8.71
N SER A 26 -3.62 -12.61 -7.67
CA SER A 26 -4.69 -11.60 -7.57
C SER A 26 -4.33 -10.38 -6.73
N PHE A 27 -3.32 -10.49 -5.85
CA PHE A 27 -2.91 -9.42 -4.95
C PHE A 27 -1.40 -9.48 -4.67
N ILE A 28 -0.76 -8.31 -4.69
CA ILE A 28 0.65 -8.13 -4.29
C ILE A 28 0.74 -6.98 -3.30
N LYS A 29 1.39 -7.20 -2.15
CA LYS A 29 1.80 -6.13 -1.23
C LYS A 29 3.31 -5.93 -1.36
N ILE A 30 3.73 -4.66 -1.58
CA ILE A 30 5.12 -4.24 -1.61
C ILE A 30 5.32 -3.23 -0.48
N ASP A 31 6.27 -3.54 0.42
CA ASP A 31 6.55 -2.77 1.64
C ASP A 31 8.04 -3.04 1.94
N VAL A 32 8.91 -2.30 1.25
CA VAL A 32 10.35 -2.54 1.17
C VAL A 32 11.18 -1.30 1.50
N GLU A 33 10.60 -0.41 2.31
CA GLU A 33 11.28 0.73 2.93
C GLU A 33 12.03 1.63 1.91
N GLY A 34 11.36 2.05 0.83
CA GLY A 34 11.89 2.97 -0.19
C GLY A 34 12.49 2.29 -1.42
N HIS A 35 12.41 0.96 -1.53
CA HIS A 35 12.83 0.19 -2.71
C HIS A 35 11.65 -0.32 -3.55
N GLU A 36 10.47 0.32 -3.41
CA GLU A 36 9.26 -0.04 -4.15
C GLU A 36 9.44 0.02 -5.67
N PRO A 37 10.15 1.02 -6.25
CA PRO A 37 10.42 1.06 -7.68
C PRO A 37 11.21 -0.15 -8.18
N GLU A 38 12.26 -0.56 -7.45
CA GLU A 38 13.09 -1.72 -7.79
C GLU A 38 12.29 -3.01 -7.69
N ALA A 39 11.49 -3.16 -6.63
CA ALA A 39 10.62 -4.31 -6.45
C ALA A 39 9.57 -4.43 -7.57
N LEU A 40 8.99 -3.30 -7.99
CA LEU A 40 8.04 -3.26 -9.12
C LEU A 40 8.70 -3.66 -10.44
N ARG A 41 9.92 -3.17 -10.71
CA ARG A 41 10.67 -3.57 -11.92
C ARG A 41 11.00 -5.06 -11.91
N GLY A 42 11.41 -5.60 -10.75
CA GLY A 42 11.68 -7.03 -10.58
C GLY A 42 10.44 -7.92 -10.65
N ALA A 43 9.24 -7.34 -10.58
CA ALA A 43 7.95 -8.03 -10.67
C ALA A 43 7.19 -7.73 -11.97
N GLU A 44 7.79 -7.03 -12.93
CA GLU A 44 7.11 -6.52 -14.12
C GLU A 44 6.35 -7.60 -14.88
N ARG A 45 6.99 -8.75 -15.15
CA ARG A 45 6.40 -9.83 -15.92
C ARG A 45 5.18 -10.42 -15.21
N VAL A 46 5.29 -10.67 -13.91
CA VAL A 46 4.20 -11.19 -13.07
C VAL A 46 3.04 -10.21 -13.02
N ILE A 47 3.34 -8.91 -12.81
CA ILE A 47 2.32 -7.86 -12.73
C ILE A 47 1.58 -7.69 -14.06
N ARG A 48 2.31 -7.67 -15.18
CA ARG A 48 1.69 -7.55 -16.52
C ARG A 48 0.87 -8.77 -16.92
N ALA A 49 1.30 -9.97 -16.51
CA ALA A 49 0.60 -11.21 -16.85
C ALA A 49 -0.69 -11.41 -16.05
N ASN A 50 -0.71 -10.99 -14.79
CA ASN A 50 -1.82 -11.29 -13.86
C ASN A 50 -2.71 -10.07 -13.56
N HIS A 51 -2.23 -8.85 -13.77
CA HIS A 51 -2.89 -7.59 -13.37
C HIS A 51 -3.45 -7.61 -11.94
N PRO A 52 -2.64 -8.04 -10.94
CA PRO A 52 -3.12 -8.12 -9.56
C PRO A 52 -3.51 -6.75 -9.02
N VAL A 53 -4.28 -6.70 -7.96
CA VAL A 53 -4.36 -5.51 -7.12
C VAL A 53 -3.00 -5.34 -6.43
N VAL A 54 -2.38 -4.16 -6.56
CA VAL A 54 -1.08 -3.87 -5.95
C VAL A 54 -1.27 -2.89 -4.80
N ALA A 55 -0.73 -3.23 -3.63
CA ALA A 55 -0.67 -2.35 -2.47
C ALA A 55 0.79 -1.96 -2.22
N ILE A 56 1.08 -0.65 -2.24
CA ILE A 56 2.43 -0.11 -2.02
C ILE A 56 2.44 0.93 -0.91
N GLU A 57 3.58 1.09 -0.24
CA GLU A 57 3.86 2.27 0.56
C GLU A 57 4.42 3.40 -0.32
N VAL A 58 4.07 4.66 -0.02
CA VAL A 58 4.68 5.84 -0.63
C VAL A 58 5.05 6.80 0.48
N LEU A 59 6.33 7.11 0.61
CA LEU A 59 6.85 8.05 1.59
C LEU A 59 6.73 9.51 1.08
N PRO A 60 6.67 10.52 1.97
CA PRO A 60 6.64 11.92 1.55
C PRO A 60 7.86 12.35 0.74
N SER A 61 9.02 11.68 0.96
CA SER A 61 10.26 11.90 0.22
C SER A 61 10.15 11.52 -1.26
N ASP A 62 9.32 10.53 -1.57
CA ASP A 62 9.20 9.94 -2.90
C ASP A 62 8.23 10.72 -3.79
N VAL A 63 7.45 11.63 -3.16
CA VAL A 63 6.45 12.42 -3.88
C VAL A 63 7.10 13.65 -4.50
N ALA A 64 7.10 13.71 -5.83
CA ALA A 64 7.51 14.84 -6.65
C ALA A 64 6.46 15.15 -7.72
N ASN A 65 6.10 16.42 -7.87
CA ASN A 65 5.14 16.87 -8.90
C ASN A 65 3.78 16.14 -8.87
N GLY A 66 3.31 15.73 -7.69
CA GLY A 66 2.01 15.05 -7.52
C GLY A 66 2.02 13.56 -7.86
N THR A 67 3.19 12.96 -8.06
CA THR A 67 3.38 11.54 -8.35
C THR A 67 4.61 10.98 -7.63
N SER A 68 4.90 9.70 -7.79
CA SER A 68 6.15 9.05 -7.36
C SER A 68 6.65 8.11 -8.45
N GLU A 69 7.93 7.74 -8.41
CA GLU A 69 8.51 6.81 -9.38
C GLU A 69 7.76 5.47 -9.40
N ALA A 70 7.39 4.93 -8.25
CA ALA A 70 6.60 3.70 -8.15
C ALA A 70 5.24 3.82 -8.87
N ILE A 71 4.56 4.97 -8.74
CA ILE A 71 3.30 5.24 -9.43
C ILE A 71 3.49 5.31 -10.96
N GLU A 72 4.54 5.97 -11.43
CA GLU A 72 4.83 6.06 -12.86
C GLU A 72 5.15 4.67 -13.47
N ILE A 73 5.87 3.82 -12.73
CA ILE A 73 6.10 2.43 -13.13
C ILE A 73 4.76 1.68 -13.23
N LEU A 74 3.91 1.76 -12.21
CA LEU A 74 2.59 1.10 -12.24
C LEU A 74 1.72 1.61 -13.39
N LYS A 75 1.73 2.92 -13.68
CA LYS A 75 1.04 3.48 -14.86
C LYS A 75 1.58 2.86 -16.16
N SER A 76 2.89 2.67 -16.28
CA SER A 76 3.49 2.01 -17.45
C SER A 76 3.06 0.55 -17.59
N PHE A 77 2.66 -0.10 -16.49
CA PHE A 77 2.10 -1.45 -16.47
C PHE A 77 0.57 -1.50 -16.72
N GLY A 78 -0.05 -0.32 -16.92
CA GLY A 78 -1.47 -0.19 -17.23
C GLY A 78 -2.37 0.11 -16.03
N TYR A 79 -1.80 0.41 -14.85
CA TYR A 79 -2.59 0.79 -13.68
C TYR A 79 -3.06 2.25 -13.80
N ASN A 80 -4.35 2.47 -13.59
CA ASN A 80 -4.98 3.77 -13.82
C ASN A 80 -5.85 4.24 -12.64
N ASN A 81 -6.06 3.41 -11.63
CA ASN A 81 -6.83 3.76 -10.46
C ASN A 81 -5.98 3.57 -9.20
N PHE A 82 -5.90 4.62 -8.40
CA PHE A 82 -5.11 4.68 -7.16
C PHE A 82 -6.02 5.11 -6.02
N TYR A 83 -5.99 4.36 -4.92
CA TYR A 83 -6.86 4.60 -3.77
C TYR A 83 -6.06 4.65 -2.48
N ASN A 84 -6.34 5.64 -1.67
CA ASN A 84 -5.80 5.74 -0.32
C ASN A 84 -6.84 5.28 0.69
N MET A 85 -6.43 4.44 1.63
CA MET A 85 -7.27 4.02 2.75
C MET A 85 -7.33 5.12 3.80
N GLN A 86 -8.50 5.67 4.03
CA GLN A 86 -8.74 6.74 5.00
C GLN A 86 -9.78 6.32 6.03
N GLU A 87 -9.53 6.67 7.28
CA GLU A 87 -10.51 6.46 8.35
C GLU A 87 -11.68 7.43 8.22
N LYS A 88 -12.87 6.89 8.01
CA LYS A 88 -14.11 7.67 7.90
C LYS A 88 -14.56 8.18 9.27
N GLY A 89 -15.08 9.41 9.29
CA GLY A 89 -15.67 10.04 10.46
C GLY A 89 -14.81 11.11 11.12
N TRP A 90 -15.38 11.75 12.15
CA TRP A 90 -14.74 12.87 12.85
C TRP A 90 -13.42 12.46 13.54
N LEU A 91 -13.33 11.22 14.03
CA LEU A 91 -12.11 10.66 14.62
C LEU A 91 -10.98 10.54 13.58
N GLY A 92 -11.31 10.31 12.30
CA GLY A 92 -10.33 10.26 11.22
C GLY A 92 -9.60 11.58 11.00
N ARG A 93 -10.27 12.70 11.27
CA ARG A 93 -9.72 14.06 11.10
C ARG A 93 -8.79 14.50 12.21
N LEU A 94 -8.71 13.76 13.32
CA LEU A 94 -7.88 14.10 14.46
C LEU A 94 -6.43 13.63 14.30
N PRO A 95 -5.44 14.37 14.81
CA PRO A 95 -4.06 13.92 14.91
C PRO A 95 -3.94 12.61 15.72
N ARG A 96 -2.92 11.80 15.43
CA ARG A 96 -2.76 10.46 16.04
C ARG A 96 -2.78 10.44 17.57
N ARG A 97 -2.14 11.43 18.24
CA ARG A 97 -2.04 11.49 19.70
C ARG A 97 -3.39 11.68 20.41
N PRO A 98 -4.16 12.76 20.15
CA PRO A 98 -5.47 12.93 20.77
C PRO A 98 -6.46 11.83 20.37
N LYS A 99 -6.36 11.29 19.15
CA LYS A 99 -7.19 10.20 18.65
C LYS A 99 -7.07 8.94 19.49
N LYS A 100 -5.84 8.54 19.88
CA LYS A 100 -5.63 7.37 20.76
C LYS A 100 -6.28 7.59 22.14
N LEU A 101 -6.12 8.78 22.72
CA LEU A 101 -6.70 9.12 24.02
C LEU A 101 -8.23 9.11 23.97
N ILE A 102 -8.81 9.74 22.96
CA ILE A 102 -10.27 9.78 22.77
C ILE A 102 -10.84 8.37 22.58
N ARG A 103 -10.19 7.52 21.79
CA ARG A 103 -10.60 6.12 21.63
C ARG A 103 -10.55 5.34 22.95
N LEU A 104 -9.48 5.56 23.74
CA LEU A 104 -9.37 4.94 25.05
C LEU A 104 -10.49 5.39 25.98
N LEU A 105 -10.74 6.69 26.08
CA LEU A 105 -11.81 7.26 26.89
C LEU A 105 -13.18 6.70 26.44
N LEU A 106 -13.48 6.72 25.15
CA LEU A 106 -14.74 6.16 24.63
C LEU A 106 -14.88 4.68 25.02
N THR A 107 -13.81 3.90 24.89
CA THR A 107 -13.85 2.49 25.29
C THR A 107 -14.10 2.31 26.78
N LEU A 108 -13.51 3.16 27.63
CA LEU A 108 -13.72 3.11 29.09
C LEU A 108 -15.15 3.52 29.48
N PHE A 109 -15.72 4.53 28.81
CA PHE A 109 -17.07 5.02 29.16
C PHE A 109 -18.20 4.20 28.53
N THR A 110 -18.02 3.64 27.34
CA THR A 110 -19.07 2.92 26.61
C THR A 110 -18.92 1.41 26.66
N GLY A 111 -17.78 0.90 27.16
CA GLY A 111 -17.45 -0.53 27.14
C GLY A 111 -17.20 -1.10 25.73
N THR A 112 -17.33 -0.28 24.69
CA THR A 112 -17.18 -0.71 23.29
C THR A 112 -16.10 0.10 22.58
N ARG A 113 -15.28 -0.56 21.76
CA ARG A 113 -14.34 0.16 20.88
C ARG A 113 -15.11 0.79 19.72
N PRO A 114 -14.96 2.10 19.50
CA PRO A 114 -15.58 2.73 18.33
C PRO A 114 -15.10 2.03 17.05
N PRO A 115 -16.00 1.69 16.12
CA PRO A 115 -15.64 1.00 14.90
C PRO A 115 -14.67 1.86 14.09
N LYS A 116 -13.65 1.21 13.53
CA LYS A 116 -12.86 1.80 12.45
C LYS A 116 -13.61 1.55 11.16
N ALA A 117 -14.18 2.59 10.60
CA ALA A 117 -14.67 2.54 9.24
C ALA A 117 -13.58 3.15 8.35
N ASP A 118 -12.83 2.31 7.67
CA ASP A 118 -11.87 2.76 6.65
C ASP A 118 -12.61 2.78 5.30
N VAL A 119 -12.38 3.83 4.52
CA VAL A 119 -12.91 3.99 3.17
C VAL A 119 -11.76 4.16 2.20
N LEU A 120 -11.93 3.63 1.00
CA LEU A 120 -11.04 3.90 -0.11
C LEU A 120 -11.42 5.24 -0.73
N VAL A 121 -10.45 6.12 -0.87
CA VAL A 121 -10.62 7.43 -1.50
C VAL A 121 -9.71 7.46 -2.71
N ARG A 122 -10.29 7.71 -3.87
CA ARG A 122 -9.53 7.82 -5.12
C ARG A 122 -8.54 8.97 -5.04
N VAL A 123 -7.34 8.74 -5.52
CA VAL A 123 -6.24 9.69 -5.53
C VAL A 123 -5.85 9.97 -6.97
N GLU A 124 -6.05 11.19 -7.43
CA GLU A 124 -5.64 11.62 -8.78
C GLU A 124 -4.22 12.17 -8.78
N GLN A 125 -3.84 12.85 -7.68
CA GLN A 125 -2.50 13.38 -7.47
C GLN A 125 -2.06 13.10 -6.04
N LEU A 126 -0.80 12.72 -5.87
CA LEU A 126 -0.21 12.53 -4.55
C LEU A 126 0.11 13.87 -3.89
N GLU A 127 -0.30 14.03 -2.65
CA GLU A 127 0.16 15.10 -1.77
C GLU A 127 1.48 14.66 -1.10
N LYS A 128 2.29 15.62 -0.67
CA LYS A 128 3.56 15.34 0.05
C LYS A 128 3.31 14.86 1.48
N ARG A 129 2.76 13.66 1.58
CA ARG A 129 2.45 12.95 2.84
C ARG A 129 2.73 11.46 2.71
N SER A 130 2.76 10.74 3.84
CA SER A 130 2.87 9.27 3.83
C SER A 130 1.56 8.62 3.41
N TYR A 131 1.66 7.66 2.53
CA TYR A 131 0.60 6.72 2.13
C TYR A 131 1.04 5.31 2.54
N PRO A 132 0.71 4.86 3.76
CA PRO A 132 1.17 3.57 4.27
C PRO A 132 0.59 2.39 3.51
N MET A 133 -0.48 2.61 2.76
CA MET A 133 -1.07 1.62 1.86
C MET A 133 -1.84 2.35 0.75
N LEU A 134 -1.25 2.45 -0.41
CA LEU A 134 -1.90 2.91 -1.63
C LEU A 134 -2.30 1.69 -2.45
N ILE A 135 -3.60 1.54 -2.69
CA ILE A 135 -4.16 0.43 -3.47
C ILE A 135 -4.23 0.86 -4.93
N CYS A 136 -3.62 0.06 -5.79
CA CYS A 136 -3.49 0.33 -7.22
C CYS A 136 -4.20 -0.77 -8.02
N THR A 137 -5.03 -0.39 -9.00
CA THR A 137 -5.79 -1.34 -9.82
C THR A 137 -5.68 -1.01 -11.31
N ASN A 138 -5.73 -2.07 -12.12
CA ASN A 138 -5.81 -1.98 -13.57
C ASN A 138 -7.28 -2.16 -14.00
N GLY A 139 -7.94 -1.05 -14.38
CA GLY A 139 -9.32 -1.08 -14.87
C GLY A 139 -10.41 -1.34 -13.82
N LEU A 140 -10.09 -1.93 -12.67
CA LEU A 140 -11.05 -2.15 -11.60
C LEU A 140 -11.32 -0.82 -10.88
N ASN A 141 -12.59 -0.38 -10.92
CA ASN A 141 -13.05 0.79 -10.18
C ASN A 141 -13.58 0.34 -8.81
N LEU A 142 -13.03 0.91 -7.73
CA LEU A 142 -13.42 0.65 -6.35
C LEU A 142 -14.25 1.80 -5.76
N ASP A 143 -14.67 2.77 -6.57
CA ASP A 143 -15.56 3.85 -6.15
C ASP A 143 -16.96 3.27 -5.89
N SER A 144 -17.36 3.18 -4.63
CA SER A 144 -18.67 2.71 -4.18
C SER A 144 -19.40 3.76 -3.36
#